data_ef45ae4f20715638c147cc69dde7bd27
#
_entry.id   ef45ae4f20715638c147cc69dde7bd27
#
_cell.length_a   1.000
_cell.length_b   1.000
_cell.length_c   1.000
_cell.angle_alpha   90.00
_cell.angle_beta   90.00
_cell.angle_gamma   90.00
#
_symmetry.space_group_name_H-M   'P 1'
#
loop_
_entity.id
_entity.type
_entity.pdbx_description
1 polymer ?
#
loop_
_entity_poly.entity_id
_entity_poly.type
_entity_poly.pdbx_seq_one_letter_code
_entity_poly.pdbx_strand_id
1 'polypeptide(L)'
;MKISKFTIMEKIITNHHRVIFILSVILFRIILESSYINAIPNSLLFTSYNLSPSFNNYLISWAIFFLLIPFISDWFTKASDYFFIIFLLVVITPMLIIYGYDAVLSNSTSNSIFSLVETVNSKSIIGIIISFLFIQLILRLKMPLFKNLPVFKHGFYIAITISSLFVVFLIFWYYISGVYFNLDLSKVYDLRVFNSNLSSKGFFAYTNGWTYNIFNMFLLSVALLKRKTILVILIICVQIYFFAGSAHKAVLFMPILILFLYFFSNRTPSLIIIPISLILICTMTMVLFTFFDQRFLLGIFLRRLFFIPADLTFAYFDFFSTNPHVYWSNSVLKSFISYPYDSLSVSFKIGSYIGEPKMYANSGFISSGYAHAGYLGILLYSFILGILVKLVDYMSKNSVPPWFAASIIITPFIFVLTSADLLVVGLTHGMFISLILIFLSRGVGLAQK
;
A
#
# COMPACT_ATOMS: atom_id res chain seq x y z
N MET A 1 -21.63 35.36 26.49
CA MET A 1 -21.97 35.55 25.05
C MET A 1 -20.78 35.41 24.07
N LYS A 2 -19.53 35.55 24.48
CA LYS A 2 -18.32 35.34 23.61
C LYS A 2 -18.01 33.84 23.33
N ILE A 3 -18.31 32.94 24.27
CA ILE A 3 -17.99 31.50 24.15
C ILE A 3 -18.84 30.81 23.07
N SER A 4 -20.11 31.25 22.88
CA SER A 4 -21.00 30.64 21.87
C SER A 4 -20.64 31.00 20.42
N LYS A 5 -20.09 32.19 20.16
CA LYS A 5 -19.63 32.59 18.81
C LYS A 5 -18.38 31.84 18.34
N PHE A 6 -17.45 31.58 19.24
CA PHE A 6 -16.23 30.84 18.93
C PHE A 6 -16.55 29.38 18.57
N THR A 7 -17.46 28.75 19.33
CA THR A 7 -17.91 27.37 19.08
C THR A 7 -18.69 27.24 17.77
N ILE A 8 -19.48 28.25 17.39
CA ILE A 8 -20.24 28.26 16.13
C ILE A 8 -19.28 28.45 14.95
N MET A 9 -18.30 29.33 15.05
CA MET A 9 -17.32 29.55 13.98
C MET A 9 -16.39 28.34 13.76
N GLU A 10 -15.94 27.67 14.82
CA GLU A 10 -15.22 26.39 14.73
C GLU A 10 -16.07 25.31 14.04
N LYS A 11 -17.34 25.20 14.40
CA LYS A 11 -18.26 24.22 13.80
C LYS A 11 -18.54 24.51 12.31
N ILE A 12 -18.59 25.77 11.92
CA ILE A 12 -18.73 26.17 10.51
C ILE A 12 -17.46 25.83 9.73
N ILE A 13 -16.28 26.14 10.25
CA ILE A 13 -14.99 25.83 9.62
C ILE A 13 -14.80 24.33 9.49
N THR A 14 -15.11 23.54 10.51
CA THR A 14 -15.02 22.08 10.48
C THR A 14 -16.00 21.46 9.49
N ASN A 15 -17.21 21.98 9.39
CA ASN A 15 -18.19 21.49 8.43
C ASN A 15 -17.76 21.78 6.97
N HIS A 16 -17.24 22.96 6.67
CA HIS A 16 -16.72 23.29 5.34
C HIS A 16 -15.52 22.40 4.99
N HIS A 17 -14.62 22.14 5.93
CA HIS A 17 -13.48 21.24 5.73
C HIS A 17 -13.94 19.83 5.37
N ARG A 18 -14.93 19.28 6.09
CA ARG A 18 -15.51 17.97 5.80
C ARG A 18 -16.15 17.88 4.42
N VAL A 19 -16.90 18.92 4.02
CA VAL A 19 -17.51 18.98 2.69
C VAL A 19 -16.44 19.00 1.59
N ILE A 20 -15.39 19.82 1.73
CA ILE A 20 -14.29 19.89 0.76
C ILE A 20 -13.58 18.54 0.67
N PHE A 21 -13.36 17.85 1.81
CA PHE A 21 -12.81 16.51 1.83
C PHE A 21 -13.65 15.53 1.02
N ILE A 22 -14.96 15.46 1.28
CA ILE A 22 -15.87 14.57 0.57
C ILE A 22 -15.86 14.87 -0.94
N LEU A 23 -15.94 16.13 -1.32
CA LEU A 23 -15.90 16.55 -2.73
C LEU A 23 -14.58 16.16 -3.40
N SER A 24 -13.44 16.28 -2.71
CA SER A 24 -12.15 15.89 -3.24
C SER A 24 -12.05 14.36 -3.44
N VAL A 25 -12.62 13.57 -2.54
CA VAL A 25 -12.68 12.10 -2.66
C VAL A 25 -13.59 11.67 -3.82
N ILE A 26 -14.74 12.34 -4.00
CA ILE A 26 -15.66 12.09 -5.13
C ILE A 26 -14.98 12.47 -6.45
N LEU A 27 -14.36 13.65 -6.52
CA LEU A 27 -13.65 14.12 -7.72
C LEU A 27 -12.50 13.17 -8.10
N PHE A 28 -11.76 12.67 -7.11
CA PHE A 28 -10.72 11.64 -7.36
C PHE A 28 -11.33 10.41 -8.05
N ARG A 29 -12.45 9.88 -7.53
CA ARG A 29 -13.09 8.72 -8.14
C ARG A 29 -13.52 9.01 -9.59
N ILE A 30 -14.13 10.18 -9.87
CA ILE A 30 -14.55 10.56 -11.23
C ILE A 30 -13.35 10.61 -12.18
N ILE A 31 -12.23 11.22 -11.75
CA ILE A 31 -11.02 11.31 -12.58
C ILE A 31 -10.38 9.95 -12.80
N LEU A 32 -10.30 9.11 -11.76
CA LEU A 32 -9.77 7.76 -11.88
C LEU A 32 -10.65 6.90 -12.80
N GLU A 33 -11.97 7.02 -12.71
CA GLU A 33 -12.95 6.35 -13.57
C GLU A 33 -12.81 6.81 -15.03
N SER A 34 -12.69 8.12 -15.27
CA SER A 34 -12.41 8.66 -16.59
C SER A 34 -11.08 8.12 -17.18
N SER A 35 -10.06 7.99 -16.33
CA SER A 35 -8.78 7.40 -16.71
C SER A 35 -8.89 5.92 -17.07
N TYR A 36 -9.74 5.18 -16.35
CA TYR A 36 -10.03 3.78 -16.62
C TYR A 36 -10.67 3.59 -18.00
N ILE A 37 -11.69 4.38 -18.31
CA ILE A 37 -12.42 4.27 -19.57
C ILE A 37 -11.57 4.69 -20.77
N ASN A 38 -10.85 5.80 -20.67
CA ASN A 38 -10.22 6.45 -21.83
C ASN A 38 -8.78 6.02 -22.09
N ALA A 39 -8.03 5.60 -21.06
CA ALA A 39 -6.60 5.37 -21.19
C ALA A 39 -6.20 3.91 -21.01
N ILE A 40 -6.84 3.17 -20.11
CA ILE A 40 -6.44 1.78 -19.83
C ILE A 40 -6.67 0.86 -21.02
N PRO A 41 -7.83 0.86 -21.72
CA PRO A 41 -8.05 0.04 -22.89
C PRO A 41 -7.06 0.33 -24.03
N ASN A 42 -6.67 1.58 -24.19
CA ASN A 42 -5.76 2.04 -25.25
C ASN A 42 -4.27 1.86 -24.91
N SER A 43 -3.94 1.39 -23.72
CA SER A 43 -2.55 1.33 -23.25
C SER A 43 -1.73 0.12 -23.77
N LEU A 44 -2.20 -0.60 -24.77
CA LEU A 44 -1.52 -1.61 -25.61
C LEU A 44 -0.69 -2.72 -24.94
N LEU A 45 -0.62 -2.79 -23.62
CA LEU A 45 0.13 -3.86 -22.95
C LEU A 45 -0.72 -5.07 -22.60
N PHE A 46 -2.04 -4.98 -22.82
CA PHE A 46 -2.99 -6.11 -22.73
C PHE A 46 -4.18 -5.81 -23.65
N THR A 47 -4.64 -6.85 -24.31
CA THR A 47 -5.79 -6.97 -25.20
C THR A 47 -6.96 -6.01 -24.90
N SER A 48 -7.64 -5.59 -25.96
CA SER A 48 -8.81 -4.71 -25.94
C SER A 48 -9.83 -5.09 -24.85
N TYR A 49 -9.99 -4.23 -23.86
CA TYR A 49 -11.09 -4.31 -22.91
C TYR A 49 -12.38 -3.88 -23.60
N ASN A 50 -13.35 -4.76 -23.73
CA ASN A 50 -14.72 -4.36 -24.04
C ASN A 50 -15.37 -3.96 -22.71
N LEU A 51 -15.51 -2.66 -22.52
CA LEU A 51 -16.27 -2.11 -21.41
C LEU A 51 -17.75 -2.36 -21.68
N SER A 52 -18.38 -3.23 -20.90
CA SER A 52 -19.84 -3.44 -20.91
C SER A 52 -20.43 -2.93 -19.59
N PRO A 53 -20.76 -1.64 -19.48
CA PRO A 53 -21.26 -1.08 -18.25
C PRO A 53 -22.60 -1.71 -17.86
N SER A 54 -22.63 -2.38 -16.72
CA SER A 54 -23.87 -2.80 -16.08
C SER A 54 -24.43 -1.66 -15.25
N PHE A 55 -25.58 -1.11 -15.64
CA PHE A 55 -26.18 0.00 -14.91
C PHE A 55 -26.40 -0.30 -13.42
N ASN A 56 -26.84 -1.50 -13.10
CA ASN A 56 -27.05 -1.92 -11.71
C ASN A 56 -25.74 -1.98 -10.92
N ASN A 57 -24.70 -2.62 -11.48
CA ASN A 57 -23.39 -2.71 -10.82
C ASN A 57 -22.76 -1.32 -10.65
N TYR A 58 -22.92 -0.45 -11.64
CA TYR A 58 -22.48 0.93 -11.57
C TYR A 58 -23.14 1.69 -10.41
N LEU A 59 -24.47 1.64 -10.29
CA LEU A 59 -25.18 2.26 -9.16
C LEU A 59 -24.78 1.67 -7.82
N ILE A 60 -24.65 0.34 -7.71
CA ILE A 60 -24.20 -0.34 -6.50
C ILE A 60 -22.78 0.11 -6.14
N SER A 61 -21.89 0.23 -7.11
CA SER A 61 -20.51 0.66 -6.87
C SER A 61 -20.43 2.07 -6.29
N TRP A 62 -21.27 2.99 -6.77
CA TRP A 62 -21.38 4.34 -6.24
C TRP A 62 -22.02 4.36 -4.85
N ALA A 63 -23.08 3.57 -4.65
CA ALA A 63 -23.75 3.46 -3.35
C ALA A 63 -22.78 2.95 -2.27
N ILE A 64 -22.01 1.92 -2.55
CA ILE A 64 -20.97 1.39 -1.66
C ILE A 64 -19.91 2.46 -1.36
N PHE A 65 -19.44 3.16 -2.39
CA PHE A 65 -18.45 4.21 -2.22
C PHE A 65 -18.94 5.32 -1.27
N PHE A 66 -20.15 5.82 -1.47
CA PHE A 66 -20.76 6.82 -0.58
C PHE A 66 -20.96 6.29 0.84
N LEU A 67 -21.31 5.02 1.00
CA LEU A 67 -21.49 4.38 2.30
C LEU A 67 -20.17 4.33 3.10
N LEU A 68 -19.02 4.20 2.42
CA LEU A 68 -17.72 4.07 3.09
C LEU A 68 -17.06 5.41 3.44
N ILE A 69 -17.35 6.49 2.72
CA ILE A 69 -16.75 7.82 2.97
C ILE A 69 -16.94 8.30 4.42
N PRO A 70 -18.10 8.15 5.09
CA PRO A 70 -18.29 8.59 6.46
C PRO A 70 -17.34 7.98 7.49
N PHE A 71 -16.78 6.81 7.19
CA PHE A 71 -15.83 6.11 8.08
C PHE A 71 -14.39 6.64 7.97
N ILE A 72 -14.10 7.49 6.99
CA ILE A 72 -12.77 8.08 6.79
C ILE A 72 -12.69 9.42 7.51
N SER A 73 -11.62 9.61 8.28
CA SER A 73 -11.29 10.92 8.87
C SER A 73 -10.87 11.92 7.79
N ASP A 74 -11.21 13.17 7.95
CA ASP A 74 -10.70 14.28 7.14
C ASP A 74 -9.47 14.96 7.77
N TRP A 75 -9.12 14.58 9.01
CA TRP A 75 -7.96 15.05 9.73
C TRP A 75 -6.96 13.93 9.99
N PHE A 76 -5.68 14.25 9.88
CA PHE A 76 -4.58 13.34 10.18
C PHE A 76 -4.19 13.46 11.65
N THR A 77 -4.82 12.67 12.51
CA THR A 77 -4.59 12.67 13.96
C THR A 77 -3.77 11.48 14.44
N LYS A 78 -3.78 10.38 13.69
CA LYS A 78 -3.11 9.12 14.00
C LYS A 78 -2.77 8.34 12.73
N ALA A 79 -1.88 7.36 12.82
CA ALA A 79 -1.42 6.60 11.67
C ALA A 79 -2.54 5.82 10.96
N SER A 80 -3.54 5.35 11.70
CA SER A 80 -4.70 4.66 11.12
C SER A 80 -5.55 5.55 10.21
N ASP A 81 -5.57 6.87 10.39
CA ASP A 81 -6.31 7.79 9.51
C ASP A 81 -5.70 7.74 8.09
N TYR A 82 -4.36 7.71 8.00
CA TYR A 82 -3.65 7.54 6.75
C TYR A 82 -3.89 6.16 6.11
N PHE A 83 -3.87 5.09 6.93
CA PHE A 83 -4.14 3.74 6.45
C PHE A 83 -5.50 3.64 5.74
N PHE A 84 -6.57 4.18 6.36
CA PHE A 84 -7.91 4.07 5.81
C PHE A 84 -8.14 4.89 4.55
N ILE A 85 -7.58 6.10 4.46
CA ILE A 85 -7.72 6.89 3.24
C ILE A 85 -6.99 6.22 2.06
N ILE A 86 -5.80 5.65 2.28
CA ILE A 86 -5.11 4.87 1.26
C ILE A 86 -5.89 3.60 0.90
N PHE A 87 -6.45 2.90 1.88
CA PHE A 87 -7.27 1.72 1.63
C PHE A 87 -8.49 2.06 0.76
N LEU A 88 -9.21 3.17 1.06
CA LEU A 88 -10.33 3.62 0.25
C LEU A 88 -9.90 4.01 -1.17
N LEU A 89 -8.89 4.88 -1.29
CA LEU A 89 -8.56 5.49 -2.59
C LEU A 89 -7.75 4.56 -3.51
N VAL A 90 -6.84 3.75 -2.96
CA VAL A 90 -5.91 2.95 -3.76
C VAL A 90 -6.40 1.51 -3.99
N VAL A 91 -7.23 0.97 -3.10
CA VAL A 91 -7.70 -0.42 -3.21
C VAL A 91 -9.20 -0.48 -3.52
N ILE A 92 -10.04 0.13 -2.65
CA ILE A 92 -11.49 0.00 -2.79
C ILE A 92 -12.00 0.72 -4.05
N THR A 93 -11.56 1.95 -4.27
CA THR A 93 -12.04 2.76 -5.41
C THR A 93 -11.78 2.10 -6.76
N PRO A 94 -10.56 1.60 -7.10
CA PRO A 94 -10.34 0.91 -8.36
C PRO A 94 -11.18 -0.36 -8.50
N MET A 95 -11.33 -1.14 -7.44
CA MET A 95 -12.18 -2.34 -7.47
C MET A 95 -13.65 -2.00 -7.73
N LEU A 96 -14.17 -0.93 -7.12
CA LEU A 96 -15.53 -0.47 -7.36
C LEU A 96 -15.72 0.06 -8.80
N ILE A 97 -14.70 0.69 -9.39
CA ILE A 97 -14.73 1.12 -10.78
C ILE A 97 -14.81 -0.10 -11.70
N ILE A 98 -13.90 -1.07 -11.55
CA ILE A 98 -13.90 -2.31 -12.36
C ILE A 98 -15.25 -3.02 -12.23
N TYR A 99 -15.77 -3.19 -11.02
CA TYR A 99 -17.07 -3.81 -10.75
C TYR A 99 -18.23 -3.10 -11.48
N GLY A 100 -18.22 -1.76 -11.52
CA GLY A 100 -19.26 -0.96 -12.16
C GLY A 100 -19.23 -1.08 -13.69
N TYR A 101 -18.07 -1.32 -14.28
CA TYR A 101 -17.90 -1.40 -15.73
C TYR A 101 -17.90 -2.82 -16.27
N ASP A 102 -17.93 -3.86 -15.42
CA ASP A 102 -18.02 -5.27 -15.77
C ASP A 102 -17.15 -5.59 -17.00
N ALA A 103 -15.86 -5.24 -16.90
CA ALA A 103 -14.93 -5.23 -18.02
C ALA A 103 -14.72 -6.65 -18.56
N VAL A 104 -15.42 -6.96 -19.63
CA VAL A 104 -15.24 -8.19 -20.39
C VAL A 104 -14.05 -7.99 -21.31
N LEU A 105 -13.01 -8.80 -21.14
CA LEU A 105 -11.93 -8.91 -22.11
C LEU A 105 -12.46 -9.61 -23.35
N SER A 106 -12.72 -8.86 -24.42
CA SER A 106 -13.02 -9.46 -25.70
C SER A 106 -11.75 -10.01 -26.32
N ASN A 107 -11.60 -11.29 -26.36
CA ASN A 107 -10.66 -11.94 -27.25
C ASN A 107 -11.36 -12.76 -28.32
N SER A 108 -11.33 -12.23 -29.48
CA SER A 108 -11.28 -13.01 -30.69
C SER A 108 -10.02 -13.86 -30.67
N THR A 109 -10.12 -15.17 -30.60
CA THR A 109 -9.11 -16.20 -30.96
C THR A 109 -8.20 -16.83 -29.89
N SER A 110 -8.19 -16.44 -28.69
CA SER A 110 -7.57 -17.26 -27.64
C SER A 110 -8.58 -17.47 -26.50
N ASN A 111 -8.69 -18.71 -26.02
CA ASN A 111 -9.45 -19.08 -24.82
C ASN A 111 -8.85 -18.41 -23.57
N SER A 112 -8.80 -17.09 -23.56
CA SER A 112 -8.25 -16.32 -22.44
C SER A 112 -9.31 -16.24 -21.36
N ILE A 113 -8.90 -16.67 -20.24
CA ILE A 113 -9.56 -16.93 -18.98
C ILE A 113 -10.25 -15.68 -18.38
N PHE A 114 -10.01 -14.50 -18.91
CA PHE A 114 -10.67 -13.27 -18.48
C PHE A 114 -12.18 -13.22 -18.74
N SER A 115 -12.71 -14.04 -19.64
CA SER A 115 -14.18 -14.21 -19.82
C SER A 115 -14.85 -14.90 -18.63
N LEU A 116 -14.09 -15.57 -17.75
CA LEU A 116 -14.61 -16.24 -16.55
C LEU A 116 -14.77 -15.30 -15.35
N VAL A 117 -14.24 -14.08 -15.40
CA VAL A 117 -14.30 -13.11 -14.30
C VAL A 117 -15.72 -12.53 -14.11
N GLU A 118 -16.62 -12.72 -15.06
CA GLU A 118 -17.97 -12.15 -15.06
C GLU A 118 -18.84 -12.54 -13.86
N THR A 119 -18.63 -13.71 -13.24
CA THR A 119 -19.56 -14.23 -12.23
C THR A 119 -19.11 -14.02 -10.79
N VAL A 120 -17.88 -13.54 -10.53
CA VAL A 120 -17.26 -13.53 -9.20
C VAL A 120 -17.09 -12.13 -8.61
N ASN A 121 -17.38 -11.10 -9.38
CA ASN A 121 -17.16 -9.71 -9.00
C ASN A 121 -17.85 -9.33 -7.68
N SER A 122 -19.08 -9.79 -7.43
CA SER A 122 -19.80 -9.49 -6.18
C SER A 122 -19.15 -10.11 -4.94
N LYS A 123 -18.57 -11.31 -5.05
CA LYS A 123 -17.89 -11.98 -3.91
C LYS A 123 -16.67 -11.18 -3.43
N SER A 124 -15.87 -10.66 -4.37
CA SER A 124 -14.69 -9.86 -4.04
C SER A 124 -15.08 -8.51 -3.41
N ILE A 125 -16.14 -7.86 -3.89
CA ILE A 125 -16.67 -6.62 -3.31
C ILE A 125 -17.19 -6.86 -1.88
N ILE A 126 -17.91 -7.94 -1.63
CA ILE A 126 -18.32 -8.33 -0.28
C ILE A 126 -17.10 -8.53 0.63
N GLY A 127 -16.07 -9.25 0.15
CA GLY A 127 -14.83 -9.48 0.90
C GLY A 127 -14.13 -8.20 1.33
N ILE A 128 -14.02 -7.22 0.43
CA ILE A 128 -13.35 -5.95 0.73
C ILE A 128 -14.16 -5.07 1.70
N ILE A 129 -15.48 -5.04 1.58
CA ILE A 129 -16.36 -4.31 2.50
C ILE A 129 -16.28 -4.92 3.90
N ILE A 130 -16.38 -6.25 4.01
CA ILE A 130 -16.26 -6.96 5.28
C ILE A 130 -14.91 -6.63 5.92
N SER A 131 -13.82 -6.70 5.18
CA SER A 131 -12.48 -6.39 5.67
C SER A 131 -12.38 -4.96 6.18
N PHE A 132 -12.83 -3.98 5.39
CA PHE A 132 -12.80 -2.56 5.77
C PHE A 132 -13.58 -2.30 7.07
N LEU A 133 -14.83 -2.77 7.15
CA LEU A 133 -15.68 -2.57 8.32
C LEU A 133 -15.15 -3.31 9.55
N PHE A 134 -14.60 -4.51 9.36
CA PHE A 134 -14.05 -5.31 10.45
C PHE A 134 -12.80 -4.68 11.06
N ILE A 135 -11.88 -4.16 10.24
CA ILE A 135 -10.72 -3.39 10.73
C ILE A 135 -11.19 -2.14 11.47
N GLN A 136 -12.17 -1.40 10.95
CA GLN A 136 -12.78 -0.26 11.65
C GLN A 136 -13.36 -0.63 13.00
N LEU A 137 -14.05 -1.77 13.09
CA LEU A 137 -14.59 -2.29 14.35
C LEU A 137 -13.48 -2.56 15.36
N ILE A 138 -12.40 -3.25 14.96
CA ILE A 138 -11.26 -3.56 15.83
C ILE A 138 -10.63 -2.26 16.38
N LEU A 139 -10.51 -1.23 15.56
CA LEU A 139 -9.96 0.05 16.04
C LEU A 139 -10.83 0.72 17.10
N ARG A 140 -12.14 0.52 17.09
CA ARG A 140 -13.08 1.03 18.09
C ARG A 140 -13.07 0.25 19.39
N LEU A 141 -12.69 -1.04 19.39
CA LEU A 141 -12.63 -1.85 20.60
C LEU A 141 -11.60 -1.29 21.59
N LYS A 142 -11.91 -1.28 22.88
CA LYS A 142 -10.95 -0.90 23.94
C LYS A 142 -10.01 -2.09 24.19
N MET A 143 -8.70 -1.89 24.01
CA MET A 143 -7.68 -2.91 24.30
C MET A 143 -6.79 -2.44 25.45
N PRO A 144 -7.09 -2.81 26.70
CA PRO A 144 -6.35 -2.34 27.88
C PRO A 144 -4.89 -2.79 27.88
N LEU A 145 -4.56 -3.94 27.26
CA LEU A 145 -3.20 -4.46 27.11
C LEU A 145 -2.21 -3.46 26.49
N PHE A 146 -2.65 -2.58 25.62
CA PHE A 146 -1.76 -1.61 24.97
C PHE A 146 -1.56 -0.32 25.75
N LYS A 147 -2.33 -0.07 26.82
CA LYS A 147 -2.22 1.18 27.59
C LYS A 147 -0.91 1.31 28.35
N ASN A 148 -0.37 0.19 28.83
CA ASN A 148 0.79 0.15 29.73
C ASN A 148 2.05 -0.40 29.04
N LEU A 149 2.21 -0.16 27.75
CA LEU A 149 3.43 -0.57 27.05
C LEU A 149 4.65 0.14 27.68
N PRO A 150 5.74 -0.57 27.99
CA PRO A 150 6.92 0.02 28.59
C PRO A 150 7.58 1.05 27.67
N VAL A 151 8.27 2.01 28.27
CA VAL A 151 9.06 3.02 27.56
C VAL A 151 10.53 2.81 27.89
N PHE A 152 11.35 2.64 26.84
CA PHE A 152 12.79 2.49 26.98
C PHE A 152 13.49 3.85 26.90
N LYS A 153 14.13 4.28 27.98
CA LYS A 153 14.78 5.61 28.07
C LYS A 153 15.77 5.88 26.92
N HIS A 154 16.51 4.86 26.48
CA HIS A 154 17.50 4.96 25.40
C HIS A 154 17.03 4.34 24.07
N GLY A 155 15.77 3.89 24.00
CA GLY A 155 15.23 3.15 22.84
C GLY A 155 15.44 3.88 21.51
N PHE A 156 15.21 5.19 21.50
CA PHE A 156 15.38 5.99 20.28
C PHE A 156 16.83 6.01 19.76
N TYR A 157 17.80 6.12 20.64
CA TYR A 157 19.21 6.05 20.24
C TYR A 157 19.59 4.65 19.75
N ILE A 158 19.07 3.61 20.40
CA ILE A 158 19.23 2.22 19.96
C ILE A 158 18.66 2.06 18.57
N ALA A 159 17.46 2.57 18.29
CA ALA A 159 16.83 2.52 16.96
C ALA A 159 17.67 3.23 15.89
N ILE A 160 18.23 4.41 16.20
CA ILE A 160 19.14 5.13 15.29
C ILE A 160 20.40 4.31 15.03
N THR A 161 21.04 3.79 16.09
CA THR A 161 22.28 3.02 15.96
C THR A 161 22.07 1.78 15.11
N ILE A 162 21.05 0.97 15.40
CA ILE A 162 20.73 -0.23 14.62
C ILE A 162 20.47 0.14 13.16
N SER A 163 19.63 1.16 12.91
CA SER A 163 19.33 1.60 11.55
C SER A 163 20.57 2.06 10.79
N SER A 164 21.47 2.81 11.46
CA SER A 164 22.72 3.27 10.84
C SER A 164 23.67 2.10 10.53
N LEU A 165 23.74 1.12 11.42
CA LEU A 165 24.58 -0.08 11.20
C LEU A 165 24.09 -0.87 9.99
N PHE A 166 22.77 -1.08 9.83
CA PHE A 166 22.23 -1.77 8.66
C PHE A 166 22.47 -1.00 7.37
N VAL A 167 22.35 0.34 7.40
CA VAL A 167 22.63 1.18 6.23
C VAL A 167 24.10 1.10 5.82
N VAL A 168 25.02 1.29 6.76
CA VAL A 168 26.48 1.20 6.50
C VAL A 168 26.84 -0.21 6.02
N PHE A 169 26.29 -1.24 6.68
CA PHE A 169 26.50 -2.63 6.29
C PHE A 169 26.05 -2.90 4.84
N LEU A 170 24.87 -2.42 4.43
CA LEU A 170 24.37 -2.65 3.07
C LEU A 170 25.18 -1.89 2.01
N ILE A 171 25.66 -0.68 2.32
CA ILE A 171 26.58 0.06 1.42
C ILE A 171 27.84 -0.79 1.17
N PHE A 172 28.44 -1.30 2.24
CA PHE A 172 29.65 -2.13 2.18
C PHE A 172 29.38 -3.47 1.47
N TRP A 173 28.23 -4.10 1.77
CA TRP A 173 27.81 -5.34 1.13
C TRP A 173 27.65 -5.21 -0.39
N TYR A 174 27.03 -4.13 -0.88
CA TYR A 174 26.88 -3.88 -2.31
C TYR A 174 28.25 -3.69 -2.99
N TYR A 175 29.17 -3.02 -2.31
CA TYR A 175 30.54 -2.85 -2.81
C TYR A 175 31.27 -4.20 -2.96
N ILE A 176 31.23 -5.04 -1.94
CA ILE A 176 31.92 -6.35 -1.96
C ILE A 176 31.25 -7.34 -2.93
N SER A 177 29.93 -7.33 -2.99
CA SER A 177 29.18 -8.26 -3.85
C SER A 177 29.31 -7.93 -5.34
N GLY A 178 29.95 -6.84 -5.72
CA GLY A 178 30.12 -6.43 -7.11
C GLY A 178 28.80 -6.06 -7.79
N VAL A 179 27.86 -5.46 -7.03
CA VAL A 179 26.57 -5.01 -7.54
C VAL A 179 26.79 -3.98 -8.65
N TYR A 180 26.11 -4.18 -9.77
CA TYR A 180 26.14 -3.23 -10.88
C TYR A 180 25.13 -2.09 -10.65
N PHE A 181 25.60 -0.84 -10.74
CA PHE A 181 24.79 0.36 -10.49
C PHE A 181 24.29 0.97 -11.79
N ASN A 182 22.97 1.20 -11.88
CA ASN A 182 22.36 1.87 -13.01
C ASN A 182 21.11 2.66 -12.55
N LEU A 183 20.96 3.87 -13.05
CA LEU A 183 19.82 4.75 -12.77
C LEU A 183 18.76 4.72 -13.88
N ASP A 184 18.97 3.98 -14.95
CA ASP A 184 18.04 3.87 -16.07
C ASP A 184 16.77 3.11 -15.66
N LEU A 185 15.66 3.82 -15.58
CA LEU A 185 14.35 3.28 -15.22
C LEU A 185 13.78 2.27 -16.25
N SER A 186 14.31 2.26 -17.47
CA SER A 186 13.89 1.33 -18.52
C SER A 186 14.49 -0.07 -18.32
N LYS A 187 15.71 -0.15 -17.76
CA LYS A 187 16.49 -1.39 -17.59
C LYS A 187 16.36 -2.03 -16.19
N VAL A 188 15.45 -1.53 -15.34
CA VAL A 188 15.34 -1.98 -13.96
C VAL A 188 15.02 -3.46 -13.79
N TYR A 189 14.32 -4.08 -14.73
CA TYR A 189 13.96 -5.51 -14.63
C TYR A 189 15.16 -6.42 -14.83
N ASP A 190 15.95 -6.20 -15.88
CA ASP A 190 17.15 -6.98 -16.19
C ASP A 190 18.19 -6.81 -15.09
N LEU A 191 18.40 -5.56 -14.67
CA LEU A 191 19.33 -5.23 -13.60
C LEU A 191 18.93 -5.88 -12.25
N ARG A 192 17.63 -5.93 -11.95
CA ARG A 192 17.13 -6.57 -10.73
C ARG A 192 17.44 -8.06 -10.71
N VAL A 193 17.19 -8.78 -11.79
CA VAL A 193 17.48 -10.20 -11.90
C VAL A 193 18.98 -10.44 -11.74
N PHE A 194 19.81 -9.69 -12.44
CA PHE A 194 21.27 -9.79 -12.37
C PHE A 194 21.79 -9.54 -10.94
N ASN A 195 21.47 -8.42 -10.35
CA ASN A 195 21.95 -8.01 -9.03
C ASN A 195 21.38 -8.88 -7.87
N SER A 196 20.17 -9.41 -8.02
CA SER A 196 19.59 -10.29 -7.00
C SER A 196 20.42 -11.57 -6.81
N ASN A 197 21.01 -12.09 -7.88
CA ASN A 197 21.89 -13.24 -7.83
C ASN A 197 23.21 -12.97 -7.09
N LEU A 198 23.65 -11.71 -7.07
CA LEU A 198 24.89 -11.28 -6.40
C LEU A 198 24.66 -10.93 -4.92
N SER A 199 23.65 -10.12 -4.63
CA SER A 199 23.50 -9.46 -3.34
C SER A 199 22.36 -9.98 -2.46
N SER A 200 21.40 -10.77 -3.00
CA SER A 200 20.13 -11.08 -2.30
C SER A 200 19.97 -12.57 -2.02
N LYS A 201 21.03 -13.26 -1.60
CA LYS A 201 20.97 -14.69 -1.21
C LYS A 201 20.80 -14.87 0.29
N GLY A 202 19.99 -15.85 0.70
CA GLY A 202 19.81 -16.23 2.10
C GLY A 202 19.31 -15.07 2.96
N PHE A 203 19.99 -14.77 4.04
CA PHE A 203 19.65 -13.68 4.97
C PHE A 203 19.60 -12.28 4.31
N PHE A 204 20.44 -12.06 3.30
CA PHE A 204 20.48 -10.78 2.59
C PHE A 204 19.24 -10.50 1.74
N ALA A 205 18.47 -11.53 1.36
CA ALA A 205 17.18 -11.34 0.70
C ALA A 205 16.18 -10.57 1.57
N TYR A 206 16.31 -10.71 2.89
CA TYR A 206 15.48 -9.98 3.86
C TYR A 206 16.08 -8.62 4.23
N THR A 207 17.34 -8.61 4.64
CA THR A 207 18.02 -7.42 5.18
C THR A 207 18.15 -6.30 4.17
N ASN A 208 18.33 -6.60 2.89
CA ASN A 208 18.35 -5.61 1.84
C ASN A 208 17.02 -4.83 1.81
N GLY A 209 15.89 -5.57 1.76
CA GLY A 209 14.54 -4.98 1.79
C GLY A 209 14.29 -4.14 3.04
N TRP A 210 14.70 -4.63 4.21
CA TRP A 210 14.55 -3.89 5.47
C TRP A 210 15.39 -2.61 5.49
N THR A 211 16.59 -2.65 4.93
CA THR A 211 17.51 -1.52 4.97
C THR A 211 16.99 -0.34 4.15
N TYR A 212 16.67 -0.54 2.88
CA TYR A 212 16.25 0.59 2.06
C TYR A 212 14.79 0.98 2.25
N ASN A 213 13.90 0.06 2.68
CA ASN A 213 12.49 0.40 2.87
C ASN A 213 12.16 0.89 4.29
N ILE A 214 12.90 0.45 5.32
CA ILE A 214 12.57 0.73 6.72
C ILE A 214 13.68 1.49 7.42
N PHE A 215 14.91 0.93 7.53
CA PHE A 215 15.97 1.56 8.32
C PHE A 215 16.41 2.91 7.75
N ASN A 216 16.64 3.01 6.44
CA ASN A 216 17.02 4.28 5.82
C ASN A 216 15.87 5.30 5.85
N MET A 217 14.63 4.84 5.69
CA MET A 217 13.42 5.68 5.81
C MET A 217 13.17 6.16 7.23
N PHE A 218 13.47 5.33 8.24
CA PHE A 218 13.46 5.74 9.64
C PHE A 218 14.50 6.85 9.90
N LEU A 219 15.73 6.68 9.42
CA LEU A 219 16.76 7.72 9.55
C LEU A 219 16.35 9.02 8.85
N LEU A 220 15.71 8.94 7.67
CA LEU A 220 15.16 10.11 6.99
C LEU A 220 14.13 10.83 7.86
N SER A 221 13.20 10.05 8.45
CA SER A 221 12.17 10.59 9.34
C SER A 221 12.77 11.23 10.59
N VAL A 222 13.83 10.65 11.16
CA VAL A 222 14.60 11.22 12.29
C VAL A 222 15.29 12.51 11.88
N ALA A 223 15.94 12.56 10.72
CA ALA A 223 16.63 13.76 10.23
C ALA A 223 15.64 14.92 10.01
N LEU A 224 14.46 14.63 9.46
CA LEU A 224 13.36 15.59 9.31
C LEU A 224 12.84 16.08 10.66
N LEU A 225 12.61 15.16 11.60
CA LEU A 225 12.15 15.47 12.94
C LEU A 225 13.14 16.38 13.70
N LYS A 226 14.44 16.15 13.52
CA LYS A 226 15.52 16.97 14.09
C LYS A 226 15.85 18.21 13.24
N ARG A 227 15.17 18.42 12.10
CA ARG A 227 15.40 19.55 11.17
C ARG A 227 16.86 19.66 10.69
N LYS A 228 17.52 18.53 10.46
CA LYS A 228 18.92 18.46 10.02
C LYS A 228 19.00 18.28 8.50
N THR A 229 18.93 19.38 7.74
CA THR A 229 18.86 19.38 6.28
C THR A 229 20.02 18.63 5.61
N ILE A 230 21.25 18.75 6.13
CA ILE A 230 22.41 18.04 5.59
C ILE A 230 22.21 16.53 5.70
N LEU A 231 21.71 16.03 6.85
CA LEU A 231 21.43 14.61 7.02
C LEU A 231 20.30 14.13 6.08
N VAL A 232 19.27 14.95 5.86
CA VAL A 232 18.20 14.63 4.91
C VAL A 232 18.78 14.41 3.51
N ILE A 233 19.64 15.32 3.04
CA ILE A 233 20.30 15.22 1.73
C ILE A 233 21.17 13.95 1.66
N LEU A 234 22.01 13.70 2.66
CA LEU A 234 22.87 12.50 2.71
C LEU A 234 22.06 11.20 2.65
N ILE A 235 20.96 11.11 3.42
CA ILE A 235 20.11 9.92 3.45
C ILE A 235 19.39 9.71 2.12
N ILE A 236 18.98 10.79 1.44
CA ILE A 236 18.40 10.72 0.09
C ILE A 236 19.45 10.25 -0.92
N CYS A 237 20.70 10.74 -0.85
CA CYS A 237 21.79 10.24 -1.71
C CYS A 237 22.03 8.74 -1.49
N VAL A 238 22.04 8.28 -0.24
CA VAL A 238 22.14 6.84 0.09
C VAL A 238 20.94 6.07 -0.48
N GLN A 239 19.75 6.65 -0.46
CA GLN A 239 18.56 5.98 -1.02
C GLN A 239 18.65 5.84 -2.56
N ILE A 240 19.17 6.86 -3.24
CA ILE A 240 19.46 6.80 -4.70
C ILE A 240 20.50 5.73 -4.99
N TYR A 241 21.55 5.63 -4.18
CA TYR A 241 22.55 4.57 -4.26
C TYR A 241 21.91 3.17 -4.12
N PHE A 242 21.03 2.97 -3.14
CA PHE A 242 20.28 1.72 -2.97
C PHE A 242 19.34 1.44 -4.14
N PHE A 243 18.70 2.46 -4.71
CA PHE A 243 17.89 2.29 -5.92
C PHE A 243 18.75 1.83 -7.10
N ALA A 244 19.90 2.48 -7.33
CA ALA A 244 20.80 2.15 -8.43
C ALA A 244 21.29 0.69 -8.39
N GLY A 245 21.47 0.11 -7.17
CA GLY A 245 21.89 -1.27 -6.99
C GLY A 245 20.72 -2.26 -6.92
N SER A 246 19.62 -1.92 -6.27
CA SER A 246 18.48 -2.84 -6.11
C SER A 246 17.53 -2.89 -7.31
N ALA A 247 17.51 -1.83 -8.11
CA ALA A 247 16.57 -1.63 -9.23
C ALA A 247 15.07 -1.74 -8.85
N HIS A 248 14.74 -1.44 -7.58
CA HIS A 248 13.36 -1.40 -7.12
C HIS A 248 12.80 0.03 -7.16
N LYS A 249 11.86 0.31 -8.07
CA LYS A 249 11.26 1.66 -8.24
C LYS A 249 10.68 2.24 -6.94
N ALA A 250 10.09 1.39 -6.09
CA ALA A 250 9.57 1.82 -4.78
C ALA A 250 10.65 2.48 -3.91
N VAL A 251 11.91 1.99 -3.97
CA VAL A 251 13.05 2.56 -3.21
C VAL A 251 13.27 4.03 -3.57
N LEU A 252 13.10 4.38 -4.84
CA LEU A 252 13.26 5.76 -5.31
C LEU A 252 12.11 6.68 -4.87
N PHE A 253 10.87 6.17 -4.82
CA PHE A 253 9.69 6.99 -4.54
C PHE A 253 9.38 7.15 -3.04
N MET A 254 9.84 6.25 -2.17
CA MET A 254 9.55 6.31 -0.72
C MET A 254 10.03 7.59 -0.04
N PRO A 255 11.24 8.14 -0.30
CA PRO A 255 11.64 9.43 0.27
C PRO A 255 10.68 10.56 -0.07
N ILE A 256 10.19 10.60 -1.31
CA ILE A 256 9.25 11.64 -1.78
C ILE A 256 7.97 11.57 -0.96
N LEU A 257 7.46 10.36 -0.71
CA LEU A 257 6.25 10.16 0.08
C LEU A 257 6.44 10.57 1.56
N ILE A 258 7.61 10.30 2.14
CA ILE A 258 7.93 10.73 3.51
C ILE A 258 8.07 12.24 3.61
N LEU A 259 8.73 12.87 2.64
CA LEU A 259 8.83 14.34 2.56
C LEU A 259 7.45 14.96 2.43
N PHE A 260 6.59 14.40 1.58
CA PHE A 260 5.20 14.81 1.43
C PHE A 260 4.45 14.75 2.77
N LEU A 261 4.48 13.61 3.48
CA LEU A 261 3.86 13.47 4.79
C LEU A 261 4.39 14.49 5.80
N TYR A 262 5.70 14.70 5.84
CA TYR A 262 6.33 15.67 6.73
C TYR A 262 5.86 17.10 6.48
N PHE A 263 5.96 17.57 5.23
CA PHE A 263 5.64 18.95 4.90
C PHE A 263 4.17 19.28 5.10
N PHE A 264 3.27 18.39 4.68
CA PHE A 264 1.84 18.65 4.78
C PHE A 264 1.30 18.44 6.19
N SER A 265 1.73 17.41 6.90
CA SER A 265 1.29 17.17 8.27
C SER A 265 1.71 18.27 9.25
N ASN A 266 2.87 18.89 9.03
CA ASN A 266 3.34 20.00 9.88
C ASN A 266 2.67 21.35 9.57
N ARG A 267 2.11 21.53 8.38
CA ARG A 267 1.44 22.77 7.99
C ARG A 267 -0.06 22.70 8.24
N THR A 268 -0.69 21.68 7.75
CA THR A 268 -2.13 21.44 7.87
C THR A 268 -2.35 19.94 8.01
N PRO A 269 -2.74 19.43 9.18
CA PRO A 269 -2.99 18.01 9.37
C PRO A 269 -4.30 17.54 8.68
N SER A 270 -4.56 18.07 7.49
CA SER A 270 -5.73 17.77 6.67
C SER A 270 -5.44 16.63 5.71
N LEU A 271 -6.30 15.62 5.67
CA LEU A 271 -6.20 14.52 4.71
C LEU A 271 -6.73 14.89 3.31
N ILE A 272 -7.29 16.08 3.10
CA ILE A 272 -7.72 16.58 1.78
C ILE A 272 -6.59 16.56 0.77
N ILE A 273 -5.37 16.77 1.23
CA ILE A 273 -4.19 16.81 0.35
C ILE A 273 -3.94 15.47 -0.36
N ILE A 274 -4.36 14.33 0.21
CA ILE A 274 -4.14 13.01 -0.38
C ILE A 274 -4.98 12.84 -1.65
N PRO A 275 -6.33 12.95 -1.64
CA PRO A 275 -7.10 12.87 -2.87
C PRO A 275 -6.71 13.95 -3.88
N ILE A 276 -6.41 15.18 -3.46
CA ILE A 276 -5.93 16.24 -4.38
C ILE A 276 -4.62 15.84 -5.06
N SER A 277 -3.66 15.29 -4.33
CA SER A 277 -2.39 14.85 -4.93
C SER A 277 -2.59 13.70 -5.91
N LEU A 278 -3.48 12.74 -5.59
CA LEU A 278 -3.81 11.65 -6.49
C LEU A 278 -4.55 12.15 -7.74
N ILE A 279 -5.46 13.12 -7.60
CA ILE A 279 -6.12 13.81 -8.72
C ILE A 279 -5.06 14.42 -9.65
N LEU A 280 -4.11 15.16 -9.08
CA LEU A 280 -3.05 15.80 -9.85
C LEU A 280 -2.19 14.77 -10.61
N ILE A 281 -1.81 13.68 -9.95
CA ILE A 281 -1.03 12.59 -10.57
C ILE A 281 -1.84 11.94 -11.71
N CYS A 282 -3.10 11.61 -11.49
CA CYS A 282 -3.96 11.00 -12.50
C CYS A 282 -4.15 11.94 -13.70
N THR A 283 -4.52 13.21 -13.45
CA THR A 283 -4.74 14.20 -14.50
C THR A 283 -3.46 14.48 -15.30
N MET A 284 -2.32 14.68 -14.61
CA MET A 284 -1.04 14.88 -15.27
C MET A 284 -0.65 13.69 -16.14
N THR A 285 -0.84 12.48 -15.63
CA THR A 285 -0.55 11.24 -16.37
C THR A 285 -1.44 11.11 -17.60
N MET A 286 -2.73 11.45 -17.48
CA MET A 286 -3.67 11.47 -18.61
C MET A 286 -3.29 12.49 -19.68
N VAL A 287 -2.93 13.71 -19.27
CA VAL A 287 -2.46 14.76 -20.19
C VAL A 287 -1.20 14.31 -20.95
N LEU A 288 -0.21 13.75 -20.22
CA LEU A 288 1.03 13.27 -20.85
C LEU A 288 0.77 12.09 -21.79
N PHE A 289 -0.18 11.23 -21.50
CA PHE A 289 -0.59 10.15 -22.39
C PHE A 289 -1.29 10.68 -23.64
N THR A 290 -2.29 11.57 -23.46
CA THR A 290 -3.12 12.05 -24.57
C THR A 290 -2.35 12.93 -25.55
N PHE A 291 -1.49 13.82 -25.06
CA PHE A 291 -0.78 14.79 -25.91
C PHE A 291 0.62 14.34 -26.34
N PHE A 292 1.28 13.45 -25.56
CA PHE A 292 2.67 13.07 -25.78
C PHE A 292 2.88 11.55 -25.89
N ASP A 293 1.81 10.74 -25.91
CA ASP A 293 1.83 9.26 -25.95
C ASP A 293 2.75 8.62 -24.88
N GLN A 294 2.83 9.22 -23.68
CA GLN A 294 3.68 8.76 -22.58
C GLN A 294 3.09 7.54 -21.86
N ARG A 295 3.11 6.38 -22.54
CA ARG A 295 2.55 5.10 -22.04
C ARG A 295 3.25 4.56 -20.81
N PHE A 296 4.56 4.85 -20.65
CA PHE A 296 5.34 4.41 -19.51
C PHE A 296 4.82 4.98 -18.18
N LEU A 297 4.53 6.30 -18.14
CA LEU A 297 3.98 6.95 -16.94
C LEU A 297 2.55 6.48 -16.66
N LEU A 298 1.73 6.30 -17.68
CA LEU A 298 0.41 5.69 -17.56
C LEU A 298 0.49 4.31 -16.91
N GLY A 299 1.43 3.48 -17.37
CA GLY A 299 1.66 2.16 -16.83
C GLY A 299 2.05 2.14 -15.36
N ILE A 300 2.89 3.08 -14.92
CA ILE A 300 3.38 3.15 -13.52
C ILE A 300 2.32 3.74 -12.59
N PHE A 301 1.78 4.90 -12.91
CA PHE A 301 0.96 5.67 -11.98
C PHE A 301 -0.52 5.32 -12.01
N LEU A 302 -1.09 4.94 -13.15
CA LEU A 302 -2.49 4.56 -13.20
C LEU A 302 -2.66 3.05 -13.14
N ARG A 303 -2.07 2.33 -14.10
CA ARG A 303 -2.30 0.89 -14.21
C ARG A 303 -1.73 0.11 -13.03
N ARG A 304 -0.45 0.31 -12.67
CA ARG A 304 0.22 -0.47 -11.62
C ARG A 304 -0.20 -0.09 -10.21
N LEU A 305 -0.50 1.19 -9.97
CA LEU A 305 -0.88 1.63 -8.62
C LEU A 305 -2.32 1.26 -8.29
N PHE A 306 -3.25 1.38 -9.25
CA PHE A 306 -4.68 1.23 -8.98
C PHE A 306 -5.26 -0.05 -9.57
N PHE A 307 -5.10 -0.27 -10.87
CA PHE A 307 -5.91 -1.27 -11.57
C PHE A 307 -5.34 -2.68 -11.52
N ILE A 308 -4.02 -2.88 -11.63
CA ILE A 308 -3.42 -4.24 -11.52
C ILE A 308 -3.74 -4.91 -10.17
N PRO A 309 -3.56 -4.26 -8.99
CA PRO A 309 -3.93 -4.90 -7.74
C PRO A 309 -5.42 -5.24 -7.64
N ALA A 310 -6.29 -4.41 -8.21
CA ALA A 310 -7.72 -4.66 -8.27
C ALA A 310 -8.06 -5.85 -9.16
N ASP A 311 -7.55 -5.89 -10.40
CA ASP A 311 -7.74 -7.00 -11.34
C ASP A 311 -7.25 -8.33 -10.76
N LEU A 312 -6.06 -8.32 -10.16
CA LEU A 312 -5.53 -9.51 -9.51
C LEU A 312 -6.40 -9.96 -8.34
N THR A 313 -7.02 -9.04 -7.61
CA THR A 313 -7.95 -9.42 -6.54
C THR A 313 -9.14 -10.19 -7.11
N PHE A 314 -9.75 -9.73 -8.19
CA PHE A 314 -10.81 -10.47 -8.87
C PHE A 314 -10.35 -11.84 -9.34
N ALA A 315 -9.16 -11.94 -9.96
CA ALA A 315 -8.61 -13.22 -10.43
C ALA A 315 -8.37 -14.22 -9.28
N TYR A 316 -7.93 -13.76 -8.11
CA TYR A 316 -7.80 -14.60 -6.91
C TYR A 316 -9.15 -15.15 -6.46
N PHE A 317 -10.16 -14.30 -6.38
CA PHE A 317 -11.51 -14.72 -5.97
C PHE A 317 -12.11 -15.71 -6.97
N ASP A 318 -11.90 -15.48 -8.25
CA ASP A 318 -12.38 -16.38 -9.30
C ASP A 318 -11.72 -17.74 -9.18
N PHE A 319 -10.40 -17.80 -9.19
CA PHE A 319 -9.65 -19.04 -9.09
C PHE A 319 -10.03 -19.84 -7.83
N PHE A 320 -9.98 -19.23 -6.65
CA PHE A 320 -10.24 -19.92 -5.38
C PHE A 320 -11.72 -20.13 -5.07
N SER A 321 -12.63 -19.63 -5.88
CA SER A 321 -14.05 -19.99 -5.76
C SER A 321 -14.36 -21.41 -6.24
N THR A 322 -13.51 -21.96 -7.10
CA THR A 322 -13.67 -23.28 -7.75
C THR A 322 -12.51 -24.24 -7.46
N ASN A 323 -11.40 -23.75 -6.92
CA ASN A 323 -10.19 -24.53 -6.64
C ASN A 323 -9.90 -24.59 -5.12
N PRO A 324 -9.16 -25.61 -4.65
CA PRO A 324 -8.83 -25.78 -3.24
C PRO A 324 -8.11 -24.59 -2.63
N HIS A 325 -8.48 -24.20 -1.39
CA HIS A 325 -7.77 -23.20 -0.61
C HIS A 325 -6.42 -23.73 -0.12
N VAL A 326 -5.49 -22.80 0.13
CA VAL A 326 -4.08 -23.13 0.46
C VAL A 326 -3.88 -23.46 1.94
N TYR A 327 -4.71 -22.94 2.86
CA TYR A 327 -4.62 -23.14 4.31
C TYR A 327 -3.22 -22.94 4.91
N TRP A 328 -2.48 -21.93 4.41
CA TRP A 328 -1.09 -21.61 4.83
C TRP A 328 -0.10 -22.77 4.66
N SER A 329 -0.44 -23.82 3.88
CA SER A 329 0.42 -24.98 3.62
C SER A 329 1.67 -24.65 2.81
N ASN A 330 1.72 -23.49 2.16
CA ASN A 330 2.94 -22.96 1.51
C ASN A 330 3.88 -22.22 2.47
N SER A 331 3.52 -22.05 3.75
CA SER A 331 4.27 -21.26 4.74
C SER A 331 4.23 -21.89 6.13
N VAL A 332 3.44 -21.35 7.05
CA VAL A 332 3.45 -21.70 8.50
C VAL A 332 2.97 -23.12 8.76
N LEU A 333 2.01 -23.61 7.97
CA LEU A 333 1.42 -24.95 8.13
C LEU A 333 2.00 -26.00 7.14
N LYS A 334 3.11 -25.69 6.48
CA LYS A 334 3.75 -26.57 5.50
C LYS A 334 4.04 -27.99 6.03
N SER A 335 4.33 -28.13 7.32
CA SER A 335 4.60 -29.43 7.94
C SER A 335 3.36 -30.22 8.31
N PHE A 336 2.19 -29.59 8.30
CA PHE A 336 0.93 -30.19 8.75
C PHE A 336 -0.08 -30.41 7.64
N ILE A 337 -0.03 -29.60 6.58
CA ILE A 337 -1.01 -29.60 5.50
C ILE A 337 -0.25 -29.68 4.16
N SER A 338 -0.64 -30.62 3.30
CA SER A 338 -0.10 -30.76 1.95
C SER A 338 -0.50 -29.58 1.07
N TYR A 339 0.44 -29.01 0.35
CA TYR A 339 0.18 -27.91 -0.57
C TYR A 339 -0.50 -28.44 -1.85
N PRO A 340 -1.64 -27.86 -2.28
CA PRO A 340 -2.45 -28.44 -3.36
C PRO A 340 -1.96 -28.13 -4.79
N TYR A 341 -0.92 -27.31 -4.96
CA TYR A 341 -0.50 -26.79 -6.28
C TYR A 341 0.94 -27.15 -6.66
N ASP A 342 1.36 -28.34 -6.35
CA ASP A 342 2.72 -28.85 -6.64
C ASP A 342 3.81 -27.92 -6.06
N SER A 343 4.80 -27.54 -6.89
CA SER A 343 5.90 -26.65 -6.49
C SER A 343 5.65 -25.17 -6.83
N LEU A 344 4.56 -24.83 -7.48
CA LEU A 344 4.29 -23.46 -7.92
C LEU A 344 3.77 -22.62 -6.76
N SER A 345 4.34 -21.44 -6.54
CA SER A 345 3.77 -20.48 -5.58
C SER A 345 2.37 -20.01 -6.03
N VAL A 346 1.54 -19.58 -5.07
CA VAL A 346 0.18 -19.09 -5.35
C VAL A 346 0.20 -18.00 -6.42
N SER A 347 1.13 -17.05 -6.34
CA SER A 347 1.25 -15.96 -7.31
C SER A 347 1.59 -16.42 -8.73
N PHE A 348 2.42 -17.46 -8.88
CA PHE A 348 2.65 -18.06 -10.21
C PHE A 348 1.44 -18.84 -10.71
N LYS A 349 0.72 -19.52 -9.80
CA LYS A 349 -0.49 -20.25 -10.17
C LYS A 349 -1.56 -19.31 -10.71
N ILE A 350 -1.76 -18.17 -10.06
CA ILE A 350 -2.67 -17.13 -10.55
C ILE A 350 -2.15 -16.50 -11.84
N GLY A 351 -0.85 -16.21 -11.95
CA GLY A 351 -0.24 -15.74 -13.20
C GLY A 351 -0.53 -16.68 -14.37
N SER A 352 -0.35 -17.98 -14.17
CA SER A 352 -0.67 -18.99 -15.17
C SER A 352 -2.16 -19.05 -15.48
N TYR A 353 -3.01 -18.90 -14.47
CA TYR A 353 -4.47 -18.88 -14.62
C TYR A 353 -4.95 -17.73 -15.50
N ILE A 354 -4.37 -16.54 -15.37
CA ILE A 354 -4.69 -15.37 -16.21
C ILE A 354 -3.92 -15.33 -17.56
N GLY A 355 -3.29 -16.43 -17.96
CA GLY A 355 -2.57 -16.52 -19.23
C GLY A 355 -1.13 -15.98 -19.23
N GLU A 356 -0.59 -15.61 -18.07
CA GLU A 356 0.75 -15.02 -17.90
C GLU A 356 1.65 -15.91 -17.01
N PRO A 357 2.09 -17.09 -17.48
CA PRO A 357 2.76 -18.11 -16.64
C PRO A 357 4.12 -17.67 -16.06
N LYS A 358 4.73 -16.61 -16.60
CA LYS A 358 5.97 -16.02 -16.09
C LYS A 358 5.74 -14.86 -15.08
N MET A 359 4.48 -14.49 -14.87
CA MET A 359 4.12 -13.37 -14.02
C MET A 359 3.95 -13.80 -12.56
N TYR A 360 4.60 -13.07 -11.66
CA TYR A 360 4.26 -13.09 -10.24
C TYR A 360 3.01 -12.22 -10.01
N ALA A 361 1.84 -12.84 -9.99
CA ALA A 361 0.56 -12.19 -9.72
C ALA A 361 0.41 -11.90 -8.21
N ASN A 362 1.26 -11.05 -7.67
CA ASN A 362 1.23 -10.67 -6.27
C ASN A 362 0.05 -9.75 -5.99
N SER A 363 -0.71 -10.05 -4.94
CA SER A 363 -1.87 -9.28 -4.51
C SER A 363 -1.86 -9.05 -3.00
N GLY A 364 -2.69 -8.13 -2.49
CA GLY A 364 -2.74 -7.74 -1.09
C GLY A 364 -3.36 -8.78 -0.17
N PHE A 365 -3.51 -8.41 1.11
CA PHE A 365 -3.96 -9.30 2.19
C PHE A 365 -5.39 -9.85 2.00
N ILE A 366 -6.26 -9.15 1.27
CA ILE A 366 -7.62 -9.60 0.99
C ILE A 366 -7.59 -10.81 0.08
N SER A 367 -6.87 -10.71 -1.03
CA SER A 367 -6.71 -11.79 -2.01
C SER A 367 -5.98 -12.99 -1.42
N SER A 368 -4.89 -12.74 -0.70
CA SER A 368 -4.13 -13.82 -0.05
C SER A 368 -4.92 -14.44 1.11
N GLY A 369 -5.66 -13.65 1.89
CA GLY A 369 -6.57 -14.17 2.89
C GLY A 369 -7.64 -15.09 2.29
N TYR A 370 -8.25 -14.66 1.18
CA TYR A 370 -9.22 -15.48 0.45
C TYR A 370 -8.58 -16.77 -0.11
N ALA A 371 -7.39 -16.68 -0.67
CA ALA A 371 -6.64 -17.84 -1.15
C ALA A 371 -6.35 -18.85 -0.05
N HIS A 372 -6.10 -18.39 1.17
CA HIS A 372 -5.83 -19.28 2.30
C HIS A 372 -7.09 -19.99 2.84
N ALA A 373 -8.16 -19.27 3.12
CA ALA A 373 -9.33 -19.87 3.77
C ALA A 373 -10.66 -19.14 3.44
N GLY A 374 -10.80 -18.63 2.22
CA GLY A 374 -12.01 -17.91 1.82
C GLY A 374 -12.27 -16.69 2.70
N TYR A 375 -13.52 -16.42 2.99
CA TYR A 375 -13.91 -15.29 3.85
C TYR A 375 -13.37 -15.38 5.28
N LEU A 376 -13.17 -16.60 5.83
CA LEU A 376 -12.54 -16.78 7.14
C LEU A 376 -11.08 -16.32 7.12
N GLY A 377 -10.36 -16.57 6.03
CA GLY A 377 -9.00 -16.08 5.84
C GLY A 377 -8.94 -14.55 5.75
N ILE A 378 -9.90 -13.92 5.06
CA ILE A 378 -10.03 -12.45 5.04
C ILE A 378 -10.29 -11.90 6.44
N LEU A 379 -11.22 -12.49 7.20
CA LEU A 379 -11.52 -12.04 8.56
C LEU A 379 -10.33 -12.20 9.50
N LEU A 380 -9.59 -13.32 9.42
CA LEU A 380 -8.39 -13.55 10.21
C LEU A 380 -7.30 -12.50 9.89
N TYR A 381 -7.05 -12.25 8.61
CA TYR A 381 -6.05 -11.25 8.19
C TYR A 381 -6.48 -9.84 8.55
N SER A 382 -7.76 -9.52 8.40
CA SER A 382 -8.32 -8.22 8.83
C SER A 382 -8.22 -8.03 10.34
N PHE A 383 -8.40 -9.10 11.13
CA PHE A 383 -8.24 -9.08 12.58
C PHE A 383 -6.79 -8.76 12.97
N ILE A 384 -5.84 -9.51 12.41
CA ILE A 384 -4.41 -9.31 12.67
C ILE A 384 -3.99 -7.90 12.24
N LEU A 385 -4.35 -7.48 11.04
CA LEU A 385 -4.00 -6.17 10.51
C LEU A 385 -4.63 -5.04 11.33
N GLY A 386 -5.89 -5.19 11.75
CA GLY A 386 -6.58 -4.26 12.64
C GLY A 386 -5.86 -4.08 13.98
N ILE A 387 -5.37 -5.18 14.56
CA ILE A 387 -4.55 -5.14 15.78
C ILE A 387 -3.23 -4.41 15.53
N LEU A 388 -2.53 -4.70 14.42
CA LEU A 388 -1.26 -4.07 14.08
C LEU A 388 -1.42 -2.55 13.85
N VAL A 389 -2.43 -2.13 13.10
CA VAL A 389 -2.75 -0.70 12.88
C VAL A 389 -3.06 -0.01 14.21
N LYS A 390 -3.86 -0.65 15.05
CA LYS A 390 -4.18 -0.13 16.39
C LYS A 390 -2.96 -0.04 17.28
N LEU A 391 -2.07 -1.01 17.24
CA LEU A 391 -0.81 -1.00 18.00
C LEU A 391 0.06 0.19 17.60
N VAL A 392 0.14 0.51 16.31
CA VAL A 392 0.84 1.72 15.82
C VAL A 392 0.24 2.98 16.44
N ASP A 393 -1.09 3.11 16.44
CA ASP A 393 -1.78 4.26 17.05
C ASP A 393 -1.48 4.38 18.55
N TYR A 394 -1.49 3.26 19.29
CA TYR A 394 -1.16 3.27 20.72
C TYR A 394 0.30 3.62 20.99
N MET A 395 1.23 3.09 20.20
CA MET A 395 2.65 3.36 20.37
C MET A 395 3.03 4.80 20.01
N SER A 396 2.37 5.40 19.03
CA SER A 396 2.64 6.78 18.61
C SER A 396 1.96 7.83 19.47
N LYS A 397 0.83 7.48 20.09
CA LYS A 397 0.03 8.42 20.91
C LYS A 397 0.86 9.08 22.00
N ASN A 398 0.87 10.42 22.04
CA ASN A 398 1.61 11.25 23.01
C ASN A 398 3.14 11.01 23.07
N SER A 399 3.70 10.30 22.09
CA SER A 399 5.13 9.95 22.06
C SER A 399 5.85 10.55 20.87
N VAL A 400 5.28 10.38 19.66
CA VAL A 400 5.84 10.89 18.42
C VAL A 400 4.72 11.51 17.55
N PRO A 401 5.05 12.45 16.65
CA PRO A 401 4.04 13.00 15.73
C PRO A 401 3.39 11.91 14.86
N PRO A 402 2.10 12.02 14.49
CA PRO A 402 1.42 11.03 13.64
C PRO A 402 2.14 10.76 12.33
N TRP A 403 2.67 11.82 11.67
CA TRP A 403 3.42 11.68 10.42
C TRP A 403 4.69 10.84 10.58
N PHE A 404 5.37 10.92 11.73
CA PHE A 404 6.58 10.14 12.00
C PHE A 404 6.27 8.65 12.10
N ALA A 405 5.24 8.28 12.85
CA ALA A 405 4.80 6.89 12.93
C ALA A 405 4.32 6.38 11.56
N ALA A 406 3.52 7.18 10.84
CA ALA A 406 3.05 6.83 9.51
C ALA A 406 4.21 6.64 8.52
N SER A 407 5.22 7.50 8.53
CA SER A 407 6.37 7.40 7.62
C SER A 407 7.19 6.12 7.80
N ILE A 408 7.24 5.57 9.01
CA ILE A 408 7.97 4.32 9.28
C ILE A 408 7.16 3.10 8.82
N ILE A 409 5.84 3.13 8.96
CA ILE A 409 4.96 1.99 8.65
C ILE A 409 4.36 2.04 7.24
N ILE A 410 4.52 3.15 6.50
CA ILE A 410 3.86 3.38 5.22
C ILE A 410 4.19 2.33 4.18
N THR A 411 5.47 1.94 4.07
CA THR A 411 5.92 0.91 3.11
C THR A 411 5.25 -0.43 3.36
N PRO A 412 5.29 -1.03 4.58
CA PRO A 412 4.54 -2.23 4.88
C PRO A 412 3.03 -2.09 4.65
N PHE A 413 2.42 -0.94 4.97
CA PHE A 413 0.99 -0.72 4.74
C PHE A 413 0.64 -0.75 3.25
N ILE A 414 1.43 -0.12 2.40
CA ILE A 414 1.21 -0.17 0.95
C ILE A 414 1.36 -1.60 0.45
N PHE A 415 2.40 -2.33 0.86
CA PHE A 415 2.61 -3.72 0.42
C PHE A 415 1.48 -4.65 0.85
N VAL A 416 1.03 -4.56 2.09
CA VAL A 416 -0.06 -5.43 2.59
C VAL A 416 -1.39 -5.11 1.92
N LEU A 417 -1.63 -3.87 1.55
CA LEU A 417 -2.85 -3.45 0.88
C LEU A 417 -2.88 -3.87 -0.60
N THR A 418 -1.73 -3.86 -1.30
CA THR A 418 -1.72 -3.93 -2.77
C THR A 418 -0.99 -5.11 -3.38
N SER A 419 0.04 -5.67 -2.72
CA SER A 419 1.01 -6.50 -3.46
C SER A 419 1.70 -7.62 -2.69
N ALA A 420 1.33 -7.87 -1.42
CA ALA A 420 1.96 -8.95 -0.67
C ALA A 420 1.03 -9.54 0.40
N ASP A 421 1.21 -10.84 0.65
CA ASP A 421 0.57 -11.56 1.75
C ASP A 421 0.95 -10.95 3.11
N LEU A 422 0.01 -10.94 4.07
CA LEU A 422 0.20 -10.34 5.39
C LEU A 422 1.40 -10.93 6.15
N LEU A 423 1.61 -12.24 6.10
CA LEU A 423 2.74 -12.89 6.78
C LEU A 423 4.07 -12.55 6.10
N VAL A 424 4.07 -12.46 4.77
CA VAL A 424 5.25 -12.02 4.00
C VAL A 424 5.58 -10.57 4.34
N VAL A 425 4.58 -9.68 4.44
CA VAL A 425 4.80 -8.29 4.85
C VAL A 425 5.33 -8.21 6.27
N GLY A 426 4.83 -9.07 7.16
CA GLY A 426 5.30 -9.16 8.54
C GLY A 426 6.81 -9.27 8.64
N LEU A 427 7.39 -10.22 7.92
CA LEU A 427 8.82 -10.53 7.94
C LEU A 427 9.59 -9.83 6.82
N THR A 428 9.25 -10.11 5.56
CA THR A 428 10.08 -9.73 4.40
C THR A 428 10.03 -8.22 4.11
N HIS A 429 8.86 -7.61 4.23
CA HIS A 429 8.71 -6.17 3.97
C HIS A 429 8.82 -5.30 5.23
N GLY A 430 9.22 -5.89 6.37
CA GLY A 430 9.68 -5.18 7.55
C GLY A 430 8.57 -4.57 8.42
N MET A 431 7.33 -5.07 8.39
CA MET A 431 6.26 -4.57 9.27
C MET A 431 6.62 -4.72 10.74
N PHE A 432 7.15 -5.89 11.16
CA PHE A 432 7.57 -6.10 12.55
C PHE A 432 8.75 -5.19 12.93
N ILE A 433 9.68 -4.95 12.01
CA ILE A 433 10.80 -4.01 12.24
C ILE A 433 10.29 -2.60 12.41
N SER A 434 9.34 -2.17 11.57
CA SER A 434 8.69 -0.86 11.69
C SER A 434 8.02 -0.69 13.06
N LEU A 435 7.30 -1.71 13.54
CA LEU A 435 6.68 -1.71 14.88
C LEU A 435 7.73 -1.58 15.98
N ILE A 436 8.85 -2.32 15.89
CA ILE A 436 9.95 -2.22 16.86
C ILE A 436 10.56 -0.82 16.86
N LEU A 437 10.82 -0.23 15.70
CA LEU A 437 11.37 1.13 15.60
C LEU A 437 10.42 2.20 16.17
N ILE A 438 9.11 2.09 15.90
CA ILE A 438 8.09 2.98 16.49
C ILE A 438 8.07 2.79 18.01
N PHE A 439 8.09 1.55 18.49
CA PHE A 439 8.10 1.22 19.91
C PHE A 439 9.32 1.79 20.63
N LEU A 440 10.52 1.62 20.08
CA LEU A 440 11.76 2.17 20.61
C LEU A 440 11.78 3.70 20.59
N SER A 441 11.06 4.32 19.69
CA SER A 441 10.98 5.79 19.55
C SER A 441 10.10 6.46 20.60
N ARG A 442 9.38 5.73 21.44
CA ARG A 442 8.42 6.27 22.41
C ARG A 442 9.05 7.14 23.51
N GLY A 443 10.30 6.88 23.88
CA GLY A 443 10.96 7.55 25.03
C GLY A 443 11.40 8.99 24.81
N VAL A 444 11.18 9.59 23.66
CA VAL A 444 11.80 10.87 23.28
C VAL A 444 10.92 12.08 23.60
N GLY A 445 9.64 11.90 23.95
CA GLY A 445 8.75 13.03 24.31
C GLY A 445 8.59 14.07 23.19
N LEU A 446 8.68 13.68 21.91
CA LEU A 446 8.70 14.56 20.74
C LEU A 446 7.31 15.04 20.31
N ALA A 447 6.25 14.57 20.96
CA ALA A 447 4.87 14.95 20.64
C ALA A 447 4.48 16.37 21.14
N GLN A 448 5.34 17.06 21.86
CA GLN A 448 5.03 18.34 22.54
C GLN A 448 5.75 19.56 21.97
N LYS A 449 6.30 19.52 20.75
CA LYS A 449 6.88 20.71 20.14
C LYS A 449 6.23 21.06 18.82
#